data_a67005be3a0eae09244100dbc776d31e
#
_entry.id   a67005be3a0eae09244100dbc776d31e
#
_cell.length_a   1.000
_cell.length_b   1.000
_cell.length_c   1.000
_cell.angle_alpha   90.00
_cell.angle_beta   90.00
_cell.angle_gamma   90.00
#
_symmetry.space_group_name_H-M   'P 1'
#
loop_
_entity.id
_entity.type
_entity.pdbx_description
1 polymer ?
#
loop_
_entity_poly.entity_id
_entity_poly.type
_entity_poly.pdbx_seq_one_letter_code
_entity_poly.pdbx_strand_id
1 'polypeptide(L)'
;MAKTIETYEGMPVIEANDSKALEKKLEKMDGIKPPFAVKISSRTKMIKENAFSRCTDIAAILIPDSVTEIGYQAFSGCTGLTSVCIPDSVTEIGDYAFKDCTGLTSIEILDSVKEIGSGTFAGCTGLIAICVSEANPAYHSSGNCLIHTESHTLIIGCNHSVIPSSVTEIGSSAFSGCTRLTSVFIPDSVTEIGRSAFSSCTGLTSIKIPDSVTEIGSGAFAGCTGLTSIEIPDSVKEIGSGAFSGCKGLTAINIPNSVTVIESYTFANCERLTSVDIPDSVTKIDSEAFVYCTELTSVNIPDSVTYIGDEAFFGCKLTSVNIPDSVKYIGWQAILDCPGKSQKRKIYK
;
A
#
# COMPACT_ATOMS: atom_id res chain seq x y z
N MET A 1 4.54 42.40 28.43
CA MET A 1 3.78 42.50 27.15
C MET A 1 3.55 41.08 26.66
N ALA A 2 2.29 40.65 26.58
CA ALA A 2 1.97 39.37 25.99
C ALA A 2 2.34 39.40 24.48
N LYS A 3 3.24 38.52 24.04
CA LYS A 3 3.51 38.37 22.59
C LYS A 3 2.23 37.93 21.89
N THR A 4 1.74 38.74 20.95
CA THR A 4 0.64 38.35 20.09
C THR A 4 1.08 37.11 19.30
N ILE A 5 0.40 35.99 19.49
CA ILE A 5 0.67 34.76 18.74
C ILE A 5 0.02 34.92 17.37
N GLU A 6 0.82 34.74 16.31
CA GLU A 6 0.28 34.64 14.93
C GLU A 6 -0.73 33.48 14.85
N THR A 7 -1.86 33.68 14.19
CA THR A 7 -2.88 32.62 14.04
C THR A 7 -3.16 32.35 12.56
N TYR A 8 -3.43 31.11 12.24
CA TYR A 8 -3.90 30.63 10.93
C TYR A 8 -5.20 29.89 11.17
N GLU A 9 -6.29 30.32 10.54
CA GLU A 9 -7.64 29.75 10.76
C GLU A 9 -8.01 29.62 12.25
N GLY A 10 -7.58 30.60 13.06
CA GLY A 10 -7.81 30.59 14.51
C GLY A 10 -6.86 29.72 15.33
N MET A 11 -5.98 28.97 14.70
CA MET A 11 -4.99 28.13 15.37
C MET A 11 -3.67 28.89 15.60
N PRO A 12 -2.95 28.61 16.71
CA PRO A 12 -1.61 29.17 16.94
C PRO A 12 -0.64 28.74 15.82
N VAL A 13 0.20 29.68 15.36
CA VAL A 13 1.24 29.41 14.37
C VAL A 13 2.60 29.29 15.06
N ILE A 14 3.31 28.21 14.81
CA ILE A 14 4.63 27.92 15.35
C ILE A 14 5.62 27.81 14.20
N GLU A 15 6.62 28.69 14.12
CA GLU A 15 7.68 28.58 13.13
C GLU A 15 8.66 27.47 13.52
N ALA A 16 8.81 26.44 12.69
CA ALA A 16 9.76 25.36 12.88
C ALA A 16 10.14 24.73 11.53
N ASN A 17 11.35 24.17 11.43
CA ASN A 17 11.84 23.51 10.22
C ASN A 17 11.93 21.98 10.35
N ASP A 18 11.76 21.49 11.56
CA ASP A 18 11.71 20.06 11.88
C ASP A 18 11.02 19.84 13.25
N SER A 19 10.76 18.57 13.57
CA SER A 19 10.08 18.17 14.83
C SER A 19 10.85 18.58 16.07
N LYS A 20 12.20 18.52 16.06
CA LYS A 20 13.03 18.92 17.20
C LYS A 20 12.95 20.42 17.49
N ALA A 21 12.93 21.23 16.41
CA ALA A 21 12.74 22.67 16.54
C ALA A 21 11.34 23.01 17.05
N LEU A 22 10.32 22.25 16.61
CA LEU A 22 8.94 22.36 17.07
C LEU A 22 8.82 22.04 18.57
N GLU A 23 9.29 20.87 19.01
CA GLU A 23 9.29 20.44 20.40
C GLU A 23 9.96 21.49 21.32
N LYS A 24 11.17 21.95 20.96
CA LYS A 24 11.91 22.98 21.72
C LYS A 24 11.15 24.29 21.80
N LYS A 25 10.32 24.63 20.82
CA LYS A 25 9.49 25.84 20.86
C LYS A 25 8.27 25.64 21.73
N LEU A 26 7.59 24.48 21.61
CA LEU A 26 6.44 24.11 22.44
C LEU A 26 6.80 24.13 23.95
N GLU A 27 7.96 23.57 24.31
CA GLU A 27 8.46 23.63 25.72
C GLU A 27 8.57 25.05 26.28
N LYS A 28 8.81 26.05 25.41
CA LYS A 28 8.98 27.45 25.79
C LYS A 28 7.70 28.28 25.70
N MET A 29 6.67 27.75 25.11
CA MET A 29 5.40 28.43 24.84
C MET A 29 4.33 27.85 25.77
N ASP A 30 4.34 28.29 27.04
CA ASP A 30 3.37 27.84 28.03
C ASP A 30 1.93 28.14 27.58
N GLY A 31 1.05 27.15 27.68
CA GLY A 31 -0.38 27.27 27.41
C GLY A 31 -0.84 27.08 25.94
N ILE A 32 0.06 26.82 24.98
CA ILE A 32 -0.36 26.42 23.63
C ILE A 32 -0.81 24.96 23.65
N LYS A 33 -2.05 24.75 23.21
CA LYS A 33 -2.63 23.40 23.07
C LYS A 33 -2.85 23.09 21.59
N PRO A 34 -2.70 21.81 21.18
CA PRO A 34 -3.08 21.38 19.82
C PRO A 34 -4.59 21.59 19.59
N PRO A 35 -5.03 21.73 18.32
CA PRO A 35 -4.19 21.74 17.13
C PRO A 35 -3.47 23.07 16.88
N PHE A 36 -2.35 23.04 16.15
CA PHE A 36 -1.61 24.24 15.74
C PHE A 36 -1.12 24.12 14.28
N ALA A 37 -0.81 25.28 13.69
CA ALA A 37 -0.18 25.36 12.38
C ALA A 37 1.34 25.49 12.53
N VAL A 38 2.11 24.87 11.63
CA VAL A 38 3.56 25.03 11.54
C VAL A 38 3.90 25.89 10.33
N LYS A 39 4.69 26.94 10.54
CA LYS A 39 5.23 27.80 9.49
C LYS A 39 6.70 27.45 9.27
N ILE A 40 7.01 27.02 8.05
CA ILE A 40 8.39 26.75 7.63
C ILE A 40 9.09 28.10 7.39
N SER A 41 10.37 28.20 7.79
CA SER A 41 11.15 29.43 7.58
C SER A 41 11.33 29.74 6.10
N SER A 42 11.20 31.04 5.73
CA SER A 42 11.41 31.51 4.36
C SER A 42 12.84 31.34 3.82
N ARG A 43 13.77 30.84 4.65
CA ARG A 43 15.14 30.50 4.24
C ARG A 43 15.29 29.03 3.84
N THR A 44 14.28 28.21 4.10
CA THR A 44 14.30 26.76 3.82
C THR A 44 14.14 26.54 2.32
N LYS A 45 15.03 25.75 1.73
CA LYS A 45 14.98 25.34 0.32
C LYS A 45 14.41 23.95 0.14
N MET A 46 14.64 23.07 1.10
CA MET A 46 14.16 21.68 1.12
C MET A 46 13.61 21.38 2.50
N ILE A 47 12.44 20.75 2.57
CA ILE A 47 11.94 20.11 3.79
C ILE A 47 12.61 18.74 3.85
N LYS A 48 13.48 18.54 4.83
CA LYS A 48 14.32 17.34 4.92
C LYS A 48 13.52 16.07 5.14
N GLU A 49 14.18 14.96 4.86
CA GLU A 49 13.71 13.62 5.18
C GLU A 49 13.25 13.53 6.64
N ASN A 50 12.06 12.95 6.85
CA ASN A 50 11.43 12.75 8.17
C ASN A 50 11.27 14.02 9.03
N ALA A 51 11.35 15.23 8.45
CA ALA A 51 11.41 16.49 9.21
C ALA A 51 10.29 16.63 10.24
N PHE A 52 9.06 16.24 9.92
CA PHE A 52 7.89 16.28 10.80
C PHE A 52 7.19 14.93 10.92
N SER A 53 7.89 13.83 10.66
CA SER A 53 7.30 12.50 10.74
C SER A 53 6.67 12.26 12.12
N ARG A 54 5.40 11.78 12.12
CA ARG A 54 4.58 11.48 13.30
C ARG A 54 4.25 12.67 14.20
N CYS A 55 4.31 13.89 13.69
CA CYS A 55 3.84 15.08 14.39
C CYS A 55 2.30 15.15 14.31
N THR A 56 1.61 14.42 15.19
CA THR A 56 0.14 14.22 15.14
C THR A 56 -0.67 15.47 15.46
N ASP A 57 -0.09 16.45 16.13
CA ASP A 57 -0.75 17.67 16.61
C ASP A 57 -0.74 18.82 15.59
N ILE A 58 -0.02 18.64 14.48
CA ILE A 58 0.03 19.62 13.39
C ILE A 58 -1.24 19.51 12.55
N ALA A 59 -2.02 20.57 12.48
CA ALA A 59 -3.24 20.61 11.66
C ALA A 59 -3.03 21.27 10.29
N ALA A 60 -2.06 22.20 10.18
CA ALA A 60 -1.73 22.84 8.91
C ALA A 60 -0.23 23.10 8.78
N ILE A 61 0.28 23.05 7.56
CA ILE A 61 1.68 23.41 7.23
C ILE A 61 1.66 24.58 6.26
N LEU A 62 2.37 25.65 6.63
CA LEU A 62 2.58 26.83 5.79
C LEU A 62 3.98 26.73 5.18
N ILE A 63 4.03 26.28 3.93
CA ILE A 63 5.27 26.07 3.15
C ILE A 63 5.54 27.36 2.37
N PRO A 64 6.71 28.03 2.54
CA PRO A 64 7.04 29.26 1.81
C PRO A 64 7.52 28.96 0.37
N ASP A 65 7.41 29.97 -0.51
CA ASP A 65 7.86 29.91 -1.91
C ASP A 65 9.38 29.71 -2.08
N SER A 66 10.13 29.64 -1.00
CA SER A 66 11.54 29.29 -1.04
C SER A 66 11.80 27.78 -1.14
N VAL A 67 10.79 26.95 -0.80
CA VAL A 67 10.91 25.49 -0.80
C VAL A 67 10.69 24.94 -2.20
N THR A 68 11.65 24.15 -2.68
CA THR A 68 11.61 23.50 -4.00
C THR A 68 11.41 21.99 -3.91
N GLU A 69 11.64 21.41 -2.73
CA GLU A 69 11.59 19.96 -2.52
C GLU A 69 10.99 19.61 -1.15
N ILE A 70 10.14 18.58 -1.14
CA ILE A 70 9.61 17.94 0.06
C ILE A 70 10.20 16.53 0.11
N GLY A 71 11.05 16.25 1.12
CA GLY A 71 11.84 15.05 1.21
C GLY A 71 11.05 13.80 1.61
N TYR A 72 11.75 12.66 1.58
CA TYR A 72 11.25 11.35 1.99
C TYR A 72 10.58 11.37 3.37
N GLN A 73 9.34 10.88 3.48
CA GLN A 73 8.57 10.80 4.73
C GLN A 73 8.47 12.12 5.52
N ALA A 74 8.65 13.28 4.89
CA ALA A 74 8.75 14.57 5.58
C ALA A 74 7.60 14.85 6.56
N PHE A 75 6.38 14.44 6.23
CA PHE A 75 5.16 14.58 7.04
C PHE A 75 4.45 13.25 7.30
N SER A 76 5.14 12.12 7.12
CA SER A 76 4.53 10.81 7.31
C SER A 76 3.96 10.66 8.73
N GLY A 77 2.70 10.20 8.85
CA GLY A 77 2.03 10.00 10.14
C GLY A 77 1.57 11.29 10.83
N CYS A 78 1.53 12.43 10.13
CA CYS A 78 0.90 13.65 10.63
C CYS A 78 -0.63 13.50 10.59
N THR A 79 -1.19 12.71 11.50
CA THR A 79 -2.61 12.32 11.48
C THR A 79 -3.56 13.48 11.72
N GLY A 80 -3.11 14.56 12.37
CA GLY A 80 -3.87 15.80 12.58
C GLY A 80 -3.89 16.74 11.38
N LEU A 81 -3.03 16.52 10.37
CA LEU A 81 -2.90 17.40 9.21
C LEU A 81 -4.17 17.33 8.37
N THR A 82 -4.93 18.42 8.31
CA THR A 82 -6.21 18.50 7.58
C THR A 82 -6.07 19.13 6.20
N SER A 83 -5.07 20.02 6.06
CA SER A 83 -4.78 20.70 4.80
C SER A 83 -3.29 20.98 4.64
N VAL A 84 -2.83 20.97 3.41
CA VAL A 84 -1.49 21.39 3.01
C VAL A 84 -1.59 22.21 1.74
N CYS A 85 -0.96 23.39 1.75
CA CYS A 85 -0.81 24.21 0.56
C CYS A 85 0.62 24.02 0.05
N ILE A 86 0.76 23.36 -1.09
CA ILE A 86 2.05 23.14 -1.76
C ILE A 86 2.27 24.33 -2.70
N PRO A 87 3.31 25.18 -2.49
CA PRO A 87 3.51 26.37 -3.30
C PRO A 87 4.07 26.03 -4.69
N ASP A 88 3.91 26.98 -5.63
CA ASP A 88 4.40 26.89 -7.03
C ASP A 88 5.92 26.74 -7.16
N SER A 89 6.66 26.89 -6.08
CA SER A 89 8.10 26.66 -6.07
C SER A 89 8.48 25.18 -5.95
N VAL A 90 7.56 24.31 -5.48
CA VAL A 90 7.86 22.90 -5.27
C VAL A 90 7.83 22.14 -6.58
N THR A 91 8.94 21.48 -6.90
CA THR A 91 9.11 20.69 -8.11
C THR A 91 9.12 19.20 -7.85
N GLU A 92 9.43 18.79 -6.60
CA GLU A 92 9.56 17.38 -6.22
C GLU A 92 8.92 17.11 -4.84
N ILE A 93 8.16 16.00 -4.77
CA ILE A 93 7.57 15.49 -3.53
C ILE A 93 8.04 14.03 -3.40
N GLY A 94 8.83 13.77 -2.37
CA GLY A 94 9.50 12.49 -2.15
C GLY A 94 8.57 11.34 -1.76
N ASP A 95 9.13 10.13 -1.79
CA ASP A 95 8.42 8.91 -1.40
C ASP A 95 7.84 9.02 -0.01
N TYR A 96 6.58 8.59 0.15
CA TYR A 96 5.86 8.56 1.43
C TYR A 96 5.77 9.91 2.16
N ALA A 97 5.98 11.05 1.47
CA ALA A 97 6.07 12.37 2.11
C ALA A 97 4.88 12.68 3.02
N PHE A 98 3.67 12.32 2.64
CA PHE A 98 2.43 12.49 3.39
C PHE A 98 1.76 11.16 3.77
N LYS A 99 2.53 10.06 3.79
CA LYS A 99 1.98 8.75 4.16
C LYS A 99 1.29 8.82 5.52
N ASP A 100 0.12 8.14 5.64
CA ASP A 100 -0.67 8.05 6.89
C ASP A 100 -1.11 9.42 7.45
N CYS A 101 -1.20 10.47 6.62
CA CYS A 101 -1.86 11.72 6.97
C CYS A 101 -3.38 11.54 6.94
N THR A 102 -3.92 10.83 7.92
CA THR A 102 -5.32 10.37 7.92
C THR A 102 -6.34 11.50 8.02
N GLY A 103 -5.94 12.67 8.51
CA GLY A 103 -6.75 13.88 8.58
C GLY A 103 -6.84 14.67 7.27
N LEU A 104 -5.94 14.41 6.31
CA LEU A 104 -5.86 15.16 5.05
C LEU A 104 -7.09 14.89 4.18
N THR A 105 -7.83 15.96 3.84
CA THR A 105 -9.10 15.84 3.12
C THR A 105 -8.99 16.14 1.63
N SER A 106 -8.03 16.97 1.24
CA SER A 106 -7.80 17.32 -0.15
C SER A 106 -6.33 17.60 -0.42
N ILE A 107 -5.93 17.40 -1.67
CA ILE A 107 -4.64 17.82 -2.20
C ILE A 107 -4.83 18.59 -3.50
N GLU A 108 -3.94 19.56 -3.71
CA GLU A 108 -3.82 20.29 -4.96
C GLU A 108 -2.37 20.20 -5.43
N ILE A 109 -2.18 19.74 -6.67
CA ILE A 109 -0.88 19.62 -7.34
C ILE A 109 -0.79 20.73 -8.38
N LEU A 110 0.13 21.66 -8.17
CA LEU A 110 0.33 22.84 -9.03
C LEU A 110 1.24 22.53 -10.23
N ASP A 111 1.38 23.50 -11.13
CA ASP A 111 2.08 23.36 -12.42
C ASP A 111 3.56 23.01 -12.29
N SER A 112 4.17 23.47 -11.22
CA SER A 112 5.60 23.30 -10.92
C SER A 112 5.99 21.87 -10.58
N VAL A 113 5.07 21.07 -10.03
CA VAL A 113 5.37 19.71 -9.56
C VAL A 113 5.61 18.78 -10.75
N LYS A 114 6.83 18.26 -10.85
CA LYS A 114 7.30 17.37 -11.93
C LYS A 114 7.46 15.93 -11.48
N GLU A 115 7.76 15.72 -10.18
CA GLU A 115 8.03 14.42 -9.63
C GLU A 115 7.25 14.20 -8.33
N ILE A 116 6.53 13.07 -8.25
CA ILE A 116 5.81 12.61 -7.07
C ILE A 116 6.25 11.19 -6.80
N GLY A 117 6.85 10.98 -5.65
CA GLY A 117 7.40 9.70 -5.23
C GLY A 117 6.34 8.64 -4.94
N SER A 118 6.80 7.40 -4.82
CA SER A 118 5.94 6.25 -4.54
C SER A 118 5.26 6.38 -3.17
N GLY A 119 3.97 6.05 -3.11
CA GLY A 119 3.21 6.02 -1.86
C GLY A 119 3.13 7.36 -1.13
N THR A 120 3.37 8.48 -1.82
CA THR A 120 3.40 9.83 -1.22
C THR A 120 2.18 10.09 -0.33
N PHE A 121 0.98 9.66 -0.73
CA PHE A 121 -0.26 9.81 0.03
C PHE A 121 -0.88 8.47 0.48
N ALA A 122 -0.08 7.40 0.53
CA ALA A 122 -0.55 6.11 1.01
C ALA A 122 -1.12 6.23 2.44
N GLY A 123 -2.28 5.62 2.71
CA GLY A 123 -2.90 5.69 4.02
C GLY A 123 -3.58 7.03 4.38
N CYS A 124 -3.71 7.97 3.44
CA CYS A 124 -4.48 9.20 3.63
C CYS A 124 -6.00 8.90 3.58
N THR A 125 -6.50 8.21 4.61
CA THR A 125 -7.89 7.68 4.65
C THR A 125 -8.97 8.75 4.64
N GLY A 126 -8.62 9.99 5.02
CA GLY A 126 -9.50 11.17 4.98
C GLY A 126 -9.65 11.80 3.60
N LEU A 127 -8.81 11.41 2.63
CA LEU A 127 -8.75 12.08 1.33
C LEU A 127 -10.03 11.84 0.51
N ILE A 128 -10.66 12.93 0.10
CA ILE A 128 -11.90 12.92 -0.68
C ILE A 128 -11.81 13.71 -1.99
N ALA A 129 -10.79 14.57 -2.14
CA ALA A 129 -10.59 15.36 -3.34
C ALA A 129 -9.11 15.40 -3.77
N ILE A 130 -8.88 15.15 -5.05
CA ILE A 130 -7.58 15.21 -5.69
C ILE A 130 -7.70 16.16 -6.88
N CYS A 131 -7.02 17.30 -6.82
CA CYS A 131 -7.01 18.31 -7.86
C CYS A 131 -5.59 18.45 -8.43
N VAL A 132 -5.51 18.62 -9.73
CA VAL A 132 -4.27 18.95 -10.44
C VAL A 132 -4.54 20.17 -11.31
N SER A 133 -3.63 21.13 -11.32
CA SER A 133 -3.74 22.28 -12.21
C SER A 133 -3.78 21.85 -13.68
N GLU A 134 -4.65 22.48 -14.48
CA GLU A 134 -4.78 22.19 -15.91
C GLU A 134 -3.49 22.47 -16.70
N ALA A 135 -2.62 23.32 -16.17
CA ALA A 135 -1.35 23.67 -16.79
C ALA A 135 -0.19 22.74 -16.34
N ASN A 136 -0.41 21.78 -15.43
CA ASN A 136 0.64 20.85 -15.03
C ASN A 136 1.01 19.92 -16.21
N PRO A 137 2.30 19.89 -16.63
CA PRO A 137 2.70 19.10 -17.79
C PRO A 137 2.87 17.60 -17.51
N ALA A 138 3.10 17.22 -16.24
CA ALA A 138 3.45 15.85 -15.85
C ALA A 138 2.25 15.05 -15.33
N TYR A 139 1.27 15.74 -14.76
CA TYR A 139 0.13 15.09 -14.09
C TYR A 139 -1.19 15.72 -14.51
N HIS A 140 -2.25 14.94 -14.42
CA HIS A 140 -3.63 15.43 -14.51
C HIS A 140 -4.53 14.69 -13.52
N SER A 141 -5.69 15.27 -13.20
CA SER A 141 -6.70 14.61 -12.40
C SER A 141 -7.89 14.18 -13.27
N SER A 142 -8.35 12.96 -13.11
CA SER A 142 -9.55 12.44 -13.73
C SER A 142 -10.19 11.37 -12.82
N GLY A 143 -11.50 11.38 -12.69
CA GLY A 143 -12.22 10.42 -11.83
C GLY A 143 -11.79 10.48 -10.37
N ASN A 144 -11.34 11.66 -9.91
CA ASN A 144 -10.77 11.85 -8.57
C ASN A 144 -9.51 10.98 -8.32
N CYS A 145 -8.71 10.79 -9.36
CA CYS A 145 -7.41 10.13 -9.34
C CYS A 145 -6.33 11.12 -9.78
N LEU A 146 -5.12 10.98 -9.24
CA LEU A 146 -3.91 11.61 -9.77
C LEU A 146 -3.28 10.64 -10.77
N ILE A 147 -3.06 11.09 -11.98
CA ILE A 147 -2.55 10.27 -13.09
C ILE A 147 -1.31 10.95 -13.68
N HIS A 148 -0.24 10.18 -13.87
CA HIS A 148 0.92 10.64 -14.64
C HIS A 148 0.56 10.63 -16.12
N THR A 149 0.72 11.79 -16.77
CA THR A 149 0.15 12.06 -18.10
C THR A 149 0.80 11.21 -19.20
N GLU A 150 2.12 11.04 -19.17
CA GLU A 150 2.86 10.33 -20.21
C GLU A 150 2.72 8.81 -20.11
N SER A 151 2.85 8.25 -18.89
CA SER A 151 2.78 6.78 -18.68
C SER A 151 1.37 6.25 -18.48
N HIS A 152 0.37 7.13 -18.31
CA HIS A 152 -0.99 6.75 -17.94
C HIS A 152 -1.08 5.91 -16.64
N THR A 153 -0.07 6.05 -15.75
CA THR A 153 -0.04 5.39 -14.45
C THR A 153 -0.89 6.15 -13.44
N LEU A 154 -1.81 5.47 -12.77
CA LEU A 154 -2.55 6.02 -11.66
C LEU A 154 -1.65 6.07 -10.43
N ILE A 155 -1.30 7.28 -9.99
CA ILE A 155 -0.38 7.52 -8.86
C ILE A 155 -1.11 7.48 -7.52
N ILE A 156 -2.30 8.09 -7.45
CA ILE A 156 -3.11 8.16 -6.23
C ILE A 156 -4.57 8.04 -6.58
N GLY A 157 -5.27 7.19 -5.84
CA GLY A 157 -6.71 7.17 -5.74
C GLY A 157 -7.16 7.37 -4.29
N CYS A 158 -8.44 7.53 -4.09
CA CYS A 158 -9.06 7.63 -2.77
C CYS A 158 -10.34 6.81 -2.69
N ASN A 159 -11.05 6.85 -1.56
CA ASN A 159 -12.26 6.05 -1.35
C ASN A 159 -13.40 6.30 -2.35
N HIS A 160 -13.36 7.41 -3.09
CA HIS A 160 -14.41 7.83 -4.04
C HIS A 160 -13.91 7.93 -5.48
N SER A 161 -12.72 7.38 -5.77
CA SER A 161 -12.15 7.41 -7.11
C SER A 161 -12.87 6.49 -8.08
N VAL A 162 -12.97 6.96 -9.32
CA VAL A 162 -13.40 6.16 -10.48
C VAL A 162 -12.22 6.09 -11.42
N ILE A 163 -11.65 4.91 -11.62
CA ILE A 163 -10.48 4.72 -12.48
C ILE A 163 -10.87 4.96 -13.93
N PRO A 164 -10.28 5.97 -14.61
CA PRO A 164 -10.59 6.24 -16.01
C PRO A 164 -10.04 5.15 -16.95
N SER A 165 -10.71 4.98 -18.11
CA SER A 165 -10.26 4.04 -19.14
C SER A 165 -8.97 4.44 -19.86
N SER A 166 -8.41 5.60 -19.56
CA SER A 166 -7.08 6.02 -20.03
C SER A 166 -5.95 5.40 -19.19
N VAL A 167 -6.24 4.90 -17.98
CA VAL A 167 -5.23 4.32 -17.08
C VAL A 167 -4.79 2.95 -17.60
N THR A 168 -3.48 2.75 -17.71
CA THR A 168 -2.87 1.49 -18.14
C THR A 168 -2.18 0.73 -17.02
N GLU A 169 -1.85 1.42 -15.91
CA GLU A 169 -1.20 0.85 -14.73
C GLU A 169 -1.79 1.46 -13.46
N ILE A 170 -2.06 0.62 -12.47
CA ILE A 170 -2.35 1.10 -11.11
C ILE A 170 -1.02 1.11 -10.34
N GLY A 171 -0.49 2.29 -10.10
CA GLY A 171 0.85 2.49 -9.55
C GLY A 171 1.01 1.99 -8.11
N SER A 172 2.26 1.96 -7.66
CA SER A 172 2.61 1.51 -6.32
C SER A 172 1.89 2.29 -5.23
N SER A 173 1.20 1.58 -4.32
CA SER A 173 0.44 2.12 -3.20
C SER A 173 -0.71 3.07 -3.57
N ALA A 174 -1.17 3.05 -4.82
CA ALA A 174 -2.14 4.02 -5.35
C ALA A 174 -3.45 4.12 -4.53
N PHE A 175 -3.96 3.03 -4.00
CA PHE A 175 -5.14 2.99 -3.12
C PHE A 175 -4.79 2.47 -1.71
N SER A 176 -3.51 2.42 -1.35
CA SER A 176 -3.10 1.88 -0.05
C SER A 176 -3.79 2.61 1.10
N GLY A 177 -4.42 1.85 2.00
CA GLY A 177 -5.14 2.39 3.16
C GLY A 177 -6.52 3.00 2.82
N CYS A 178 -7.06 2.81 1.63
CA CYS A 178 -8.44 3.22 1.32
C CYS A 178 -9.45 2.30 2.04
N THR A 179 -9.56 2.47 3.37
CA THR A 179 -10.33 1.56 4.24
C THR A 179 -11.84 1.60 4.02
N ARG A 180 -12.36 2.64 3.36
CA ARG A 180 -13.79 2.78 3.03
C ARG A 180 -14.10 2.40 1.57
N LEU A 181 -13.09 2.02 0.79
CA LEU A 181 -13.28 1.53 -0.56
C LEU A 181 -13.91 0.14 -0.49
N THR A 182 -15.19 0.01 -0.84
CA THR A 182 -15.93 -1.25 -0.77
C THR A 182 -15.86 -2.06 -2.07
N SER A 183 -15.71 -1.36 -3.18
CA SER A 183 -15.52 -1.92 -4.51
C SER A 183 -14.86 -0.90 -5.41
N VAL A 184 -14.15 -1.35 -6.43
CA VAL A 184 -13.58 -0.51 -7.49
C VAL A 184 -13.64 -1.26 -8.80
N PHE A 185 -14.00 -0.55 -9.87
CA PHE A 185 -13.94 -1.08 -11.23
C PHE A 185 -12.55 -0.79 -11.80
N ILE A 186 -11.86 -1.84 -12.24
CA ILE A 186 -10.58 -1.75 -12.95
C ILE A 186 -10.88 -1.86 -14.45
N PRO A 187 -10.58 -0.83 -15.27
CA PRO A 187 -10.84 -0.86 -16.70
C PRO A 187 -9.97 -1.90 -17.45
N ASP A 188 -10.47 -2.38 -18.59
CA ASP A 188 -9.74 -3.32 -19.46
C ASP A 188 -8.48 -2.72 -20.11
N SER A 189 -8.20 -1.43 -19.91
CA SER A 189 -6.95 -0.77 -20.29
C SER A 189 -5.80 -1.09 -19.35
N VAL A 190 -6.10 -1.53 -18.11
CA VAL A 190 -5.08 -1.79 -17.08
C VAL A 190 -4.39 -3.11 -17.33
N THR A 191 -3.06 -3.08 -17.43
CA THR A 191 -2.22 -4.26 -17.67
C THR A 191 -1.42 -4.68 -16.45
N GLU A 192 -1.26 -3.79 -15.45
CA GLU A 192 -0.47 -4.04 -14.24
C GLU A 192 -1.14 -3.45 -13.00
N ILE A 193 -1.11 -4.22 -11.91
CA ILE A 193 -1.47 -3.77 -10.56
C ILE A 193 -0.19 -3.73 -9.74
N GLY A 194 0.28 -2.53 -9.45
CA GLY A 194 1.57 -2.28 -8.84
C GLY A 194 1.68 -2.73 -7.38
N ARG A 195 2.90 -2.62 -6.85
CA ARG A 195 3.23 -2.99 -5.46
C ARG A 195 2.32 -2.28 -4.46
N SER A 196 1.73 -3.03 -3.52
CA SER A 196 0.88 -2.51 -2.45
C SER A 196 -0.30 -1.65 -2.93
N ALA A 197 -0.70 -1.75 -4.21
CA ALA A 197 -1.66 -0.85 -4.84
C ALA A 197 -2.97 -0.72 -4.05
N PHE A 198 -3.49 -1.81 -3.50
CA PHE A 198 -4.69 -1.87 -2.65
C PHE A 198 -4.39 -2.36 -1.23
N SER A 199 -3.13 -2.28 -0.78
CA SER A 199 -2.77 -2.73 0.56
C SER A 199 -3.62 -2.04 1.64
N SER A 200 -4.09 -2.81 2.63
CA SER A 200 -4.92 -2.32 3.74
C SER A 200 -6.26 -1.67 3.33
N CYS A 201 -6.78 -1.99 2.15
CA CYS A 201 -8.16 -1.66 1.78
C CYS A 201 -9.13 -2.58 2.52
N THR A 202 -9.27 -2.38 3.84
CA THR A 202 -10.02 -3.29 4.73
C THR A 202 -11.50 -3.36 4.44
N GLY A 203 -12.07 -2.33 3.80
CA GLY A 203 -13.47 -2.29 3.37
C GLY A 203 -13.75 -3.01 2.05
N LEU A 204 -12.70 -3.35 1.27
CA LEU A 204 -12.85 -3.97 -0.04
C LEU A 204 -13.39 -5.40 0.11
N THR A 205 -14.61 -5.62 -0.38
CA THR A 205 -15.29 -6.92 -0.24
C THR A 205 -15.17 -7.78 -1.49
N SER A 206 -15.06 -7.15 -2.64
CA SER A 206 -14.86 -7.81 -3.93
C SER A 206 -14.13 -6.88 -4.90
N ILE A 207 -13.37 -7.46 -5.80
CA ILE A 207 -12.72 -6.78 -6.91
C ILE A 207 -12.64 -7.73 -8.08
N LYS A 208 -12.92 -7.22 -9.28
CA LYS A 208 -12.72 -7.97 -10.52
C LYS A 208 -11.42 -7.49 -11.18
N ILE A 209 -10.50 -8.41 -11.40
CA ILE A 209 -9.28 -8.17 -12.17
C ILE A 209 -9.61 -8.45 -13.64
N PRO A 210 -9.43 -7.48 -14.56
CA PRO A 210 -9.72 -7.69 -15.98
C PRO A 210 -8.69 -8.60 -16.66
N ASP A 211 -9.10 -9.22 -17.78
CA ASP A 211 -8.26 -10.13 -18.58
C ASP A 211 -7.05 -9.43 -19.24
N SER A 212 -6.96 -8.13 -19.16
CA SER A 212 -5.80 -7.34 -19.61
C SER A 212 -4.64 -7.38 -18.63
N VAL A 213 -4.89 -7.67 -17.35
CA VAL A 213 -3.85 -7.66 -16.30
C VAL A 213 -2.94 -8.88 -16.45
N THR A 214 -1.64 -8.62 -16.52
CA THR A 214 -0.60 -9.65 -16.65
C THR A 214 0.26 -9.81 -15.40
N GLU A 215 0.26 -8.81 -14.49
CA GLU A 215 1.05 -8.80 -13.27
C GLU A 215 0.28 -8.23 -12.09
N ILE A 216 0.41 -8.89 -10.94
CA ILE A 216 -0.05 -8.42 -9.63
C ILE A 216 1.18 -8.26 -8.74
N GLY A 217 1.52 -7.03 -8.39
CA GLY A 217 2.72 -6.68 -7.65
C GLY A 217 2.75 -7.18 -6.20
N SER A 218 3.93 -7.14 -5.61
CA SER A 218 4.14 -7.55 -4.23
C SER A 218 3.24 -6.78 -3.26
N GLY A 219 2.54 -7.50 -2.38
CA GLY A 219 1.64 -6.92 -1.39
C GLY A 219 0.42 -6.19 -1.98
N ALA A 220 0.09 -6.36 -3.26
CA ALA A 220 -0.93 -5.56 -3.95
C ALA A 220 -2.28 -5.51 -3.20
N PHE A 221 -2.71 -6.59 -2.58
CA PHE A 221 -3.93 -6.70 -1.77
C PHE A 221 -3.64 -7.05 -0.31
N ALA A 222 -2.39 -6.86 0.16
CA ALA A 222 -2.03 -7.22 1.53
C ALA A 222 -2.93 -6.51 2.55
N GLY A 223 -3.47 -7.24 3.52
CA GLY A 223 -4.33 -6.69 4.57
C GLY A 223 -5.74 -6.29 4.10
N CYS A 224 -6.20 -6.70 2.92
CA CYS A 224 -7.59 -6.55 2.49
C CYS A 224 -8.49 -7.52 3.28
N THR A 225 -8.70 -7.24 4.57
CA THR A 225 -9.40 -8.15 5.50
C THR A 225 -10.87 -8.38 5.16
N GLY A 226 -11.49 -7.45 4.43
CA GLY A 226 -12.88 -7.55 3.96
C GLY A 226 -13.05 -8.42 2.70
N LEU A 227 -11.96 -8.72 1.97
CA LEU A 227 -12.01 -9.43 0.70
C LEU A 227 -12.38 -10.90 0.94
N THR A 228 -13.56 -11.31 0.43
CA THR A 228 -14.08 -12.68 0.63
C THR A 228 -13.80 -13.61 -0.53
N SER A 229 -13.68 -13.05 -1.72
CA SER A 229 -13.34 -13.78 -2.95
C SER A 229 -12.65 -12.85 -3.93
N ILE A 230 -11.81 -13.41 -4.78
CA ILE A 230 -11.17 -12.72 -5.89
C ILE A 230 -10.97 -13.73 -7.03
N GLU A 231 -11.27 -13.30 -8.25
CA GLU A 231 -10.97 -14.07 -9.47
C GLU A 231 -9.70 -13.49 -10.10
N ILE A 232 -8.70 -14.34 -10.28
CA ILE A 232 -7.45 -13.99 -10.95
C ILE A 232 -7.53 -14.59 -12.35
N PRO A 233 -7.51 -13.78 -13.41
CA PRO A 233 -7.63 -14.28 -14.78
C PRO A 233 -6.36 -15.01 -15.25
N ASP A 234 -6.50 -15.90 -16.24
CA ASP A 234 -5.38 -16.67 -16.83
C ASP A 234 -4.35 -15.80 -17.58
N SER A 235 -4.64 -14.51 -17.77
CA SER A 235 -3.68 -13.53 -18.28
C SER A 235 -2.57 -13.20 -17.29
N VAL A 236 -2.83 -13.35 -15.98
CA VAL A 236 -1.86 -13.04 -14.92
C VAL A 236 -0.78 -14.11 -14.87
N LYS A 237 0.45 -13.72 -15.12
CA LYS A 237 1.65 -14.59 -15.15
C LYS A 237 2.43 -14.53 -13.85
N GLU A 238 2.37 -13.41 -13.16
CA GLU A 238 3.14 -13.15 -11.94
C GLU A 238 2.24 -12.62 -10.83
N ILE A 239 2.35 -13.25 -9.66
CA ILE A 239 1.73 -12.81 -8.41
C ILE A 239 2.86 -12.58 -7.42
N GLY A 240 3.11 -11.33 -7.08
CA GLY A 240 4.25 -10.94 -6.25
C GLY A 240 4.15 -11.41 -4.80
N SER A 241 5.30 -11.39 -4.12
CA SER A 241 5.43 -11.77 -2.72
C SER A 241 4.39 -11.03 -1.85
N GLY A 242 3.70 -11.76 -0.98
CA GLY A 242 2.71 -11.22 -0.06
C GLY A 242 1.48 -10.60 -0.71
N ALA A 243 1.23 -10.83 -2.00
CA ALA A 243 0.16 -10.14 -2.75
C ALA A 243 -1.21 -10.19 -2.06
N PHE A 244 -1.54 -11.28 -1.39
CA PHE A 244 -2.78 -11.48 -0.63
C PHE A 244 -2.54 -11.72 0.87
N SER A 245 -1.34 -11.40 1.37
CA SER A 245 -1.02 -11.59 2.79
C SER A 245 -2.01 -10.85 3.69
N GLY A 246 -2.53 -11.54 4.72
CA GLY A 246 -3.49 -10.96 5.65
C GLY A 246 -4.89 -10.70 5.08
N CYS A 247 -5.25 -11.28 3.93
CA CYS A 247 -6.62 -11.30 3.42
C CYS A 247 -7.47 -12.27 4.28
N LYS A 248 -7.73 -11.88 5.53
CA LYS A 248 -8.37 -12.74 6.54
C LYS A 248 -9.78 -13.18 6.18
N GLY A 249 -10.48 -12.43 5.31
CA GLY A 249 -11.82 -12.74 4.83
C GLY A 249 -11.86 -13.78 3.72
N LEU A 250 -10.72 -14.01 3.03
CA LEU A 250 -10.66 -14.85 1.82
C LEU A 250 -10.92 -16.32 2.15
N THR A 251 -11.96 -16.90 1.54
CA THR A 251 -12.39 -18.29 1.82
C THR A 251 -11.90 -19.29 0.79
N ALA A 252 -11.69 -18.84 -0.43
CA ALA A 252 -11.16 -19.63 -1.54
C ALA A 252 -10.38 -18.76 -2.51
N ILE A 253 -9.43 -19.33 -3.20
CA ILE A 253 -8.65 -18.71 -4.26
C ILE A 253 -8.39 -19.72 -5.37
N ASN A 254 -8.54 -19.28 -6.61
CA ASN A 254 -8.09 -20.02 -7.77
C ASN A 254 -6.78 -19.40 -8.29
N ILE A 255 -5.72 -20.19 -8.35
CA ILE A 255 -4.44 -19.78 -8.90
C ILE A 255 -4.46 -20.12 -10.40
N PRO A 256 -4.26 -19.15 -11.31
CA PRO A 256 -4.36 -19.40 -12.73
C PRO A 256 -3.23 -20.29 -13.26
N ASN A 257 -3.53 -21.05 -14.34
CA ASN A 257 -2.56 -21.96 -14.97
C ASN A 257 -1.35 -21.27 -15.62
N SER A 258 -1.35 -19.97 -15.70
CA SER A 258 -0.22 -19.13 -16.16
C SER A 258 0.86 -18.92 -15.09
N VAL A 259 0.52 -19.13 -13.81
CA VAL A 259 1.43 -18.92 -12.68
C VAL A 259 2.33 -20.13 -12.48
N THR A 260 3.64 -19.92 -12.41
CA THR A 260 4.63 -21.00 -12.25
C THR A 260 5.30 -21.04 -10.88
N VAL A 261 5.20 -19.95 -10.11
CA VAL A 261 5.75 -19.84 -8.76
C VAL A 261 4.70 -19.22 -7.85
N ILE A 262 4.48 -19.81 -6.68
CA ILE A 262 3.79 -19.17 -5.56
C ILE A 262 4.87 -18.54 -4.71
N GLU A 263 4.95 -17.20 -4.75
CA GLU A 263 5.99 -16.42 -4.10
C GLU A 263 5.85 -16.41 -2.57
N SER A 264 6.92 -15.98 -1.87
CA SER A 264 6.93 -15.91 -0.41
C SER A 264 5.78 -15.07 0.12
N TYR A 265 5.17 -15.53 1.21
CA TYR A 265 4.06 -14.83 1.91
C TYR A 265 2.79 -14.60 1.07
N THR A 266 2.68 -15.08 -0.16
CA THR A 266 1.59 -14.71 -1.09
C THR A 266 0.21 -14.81 -0.44
N PHE A 267 -0.06 -15.87 0.31
CA PHE A 267 -1.33 -16.11 1.03
C PHE A 267 -1.13 -16.20 2.55
N ALA A 268 -0.03 -15.66 3.08
CA ALA A 268 0.23 -15.67 4.53
C ALA A 268 -0.92 -15.06 5.32
N ASN A 269 -1.30 -15.65 6.46
CA ASN A 269 -2.37 -15.16 7.32
C ASN A 269 -3.76 -15.02 6.62
N CYS A 270 -4.03 -15.78 5.57
CA CYS A 270 -5.38 -15.94 5.02
C CYS A 270 -6.16 -16.90 5.93
N GLU A 271 -6.54 -16.41 7.12
CA GLU A 271 -7.03 -17.23 8.24
C GLU A 271 -8.26 -18.07 7.89
N ARG A 272 -9.14 -17.59 6.98
CA ARG A 272 -10.38 -18.27 6.57
C ARG A 272 -10.27 -19.07 5.29
N LEU A 273 -9.08 -19.16 4.69
CA LEU A 273 -8.86 -19.96 3.47
C LEU A 273 -9.00 -21.44 3.83
N THR A 274 -10.01 -22.11 3.26
CA THR A 274 -10.33 -23.51 3.58
C THR A 274 -9.71 -24.52 2.61
N SER A 275 -9.53 -24.11 1.36
CA SER A 275 -8.91 -24.91 0.31
C SER A 275 -8.21 -24.03 -0.71
N VAL A 276 -7.18 -24.57 -1.34
CA VAL A 276 -6.49 -23.98 -2.47
C VAL A 276 -6.22 -25.07 -3.49
N ASP A 277 -6.50 -24.76 -4.74
CA ASP A 277 -6.12 -25.63 -5.86
C ASP A 277 -4.86 -25.06 -6.53
N ILE A 278 -3.78 -25.84 -6.45
CA ILE A 278 -2.48 -25.46 -7.03
C ILE A 278 -2.39 -26.10 -8.41
N PRO A 279 -2.30 -25.29 -9.49
CA PRO A 279 -2.31 -25.84 -10.84
C PRO A 279 -0.99 -26.55 -11.20
N ASP A 280 -1.07 -27.42 -12.21
CA ASP A 280 0.08 -28.18 -12.72
C ASP A 280 1.19 -27.32 -13.36
N SER A 281 0.96 -26.02 -13.54
CA SER A 281 1.98 -25.04 -13.94
C SER A 281 2.97 -24.70 -12.84
N VAL A 282 2.55 -24.85 -11.58
CA VAL A 282 3.38 -24.44 -10.42
C VAL A 282 4.51 -25.42 -10.18
N THR A 283 5.73 -24.92 -10.19
CA THR A 283 6.97 -25.69 -9.95
C THR A 283 7.61 -25.42 -8.60
N LYS A 284 7.24 -24.29 -7.97
CA LYS A 284 7.80 -23.82 -6.69
C LYS A 284 6.72 -23.22 -5.82
N ILE A 285 6.71 -23.61 -4.54
CA ILE A 285 5.97 -22.97 -3.45
C ILE A 285 7.03 -22.38 -2.53
N ASP A 286 7.10 -21.05 -2.44
CA ASP A 286 8.18 -20.38 -1.71
C ASP A 286 7.89 -20.29 -0.20
N SER A 287 8.84 -19.71 0.53
CA SER A 287 8.81 -19.66 2.00
C SER A 287 7.57 -18.91 2.51
N GLU A 288 6.93 -19.46 3.53
CA GLU A 288 5.78 -18.87 4.22
C GLU A 288 4.57 -18.55 3.32
N ALA A 289 4.50 -19.18 2.12
CA ALA A 289 3.48 -18.89 1.12
C ALA A 289 2.04 -19.01 1.66
N PHE A 290 1.78 -19.97 2.57
CA PHE A 290 0.49 -20.21 3.24
C PHE A 290 0.62 -20.23 4.77
N VAL A 291 1.66 -19.58 5.31
CA VAL A 291 1.86 -19.56 6.77
C VAL A 291 0.63 -18.99 7.47
N TYR A 292 0.19 -19.64 8.56
CA TYR A 292 -0.98 -19.27 9.35
C TYR A 292 -2.31 -19.18 8.56
N CYS A 293 -2.48 -19.98 7.50
CA CYS A 293 -3.81 -20.23 6.93
C CYS A 293 -4.55 -21.22 7.84
N THR A 294 -5.06 -20.69 8.97
CA THR A 294 -5.51 -21.52 10.12
C THR A 294 -6.76 -22.35 9.86
N GLU A 295 -7.49 -22.12 8.77
CA GLU A 295 -8.64 -22.95 8.36
C GLU A 295 -8.35 -23.82 7.13
N LEU A 296 -7.11 -23.78 6.60
CA LEU A 296 -6.72 -24.61 5.46
C LEU A 296 -6.59 -26.08 5.91
N THR A 297 -7.53 -26.91 5.46
CA THR A 297 -7.64 -28.33 5.88
C THR A 297 -7.14 -29.31 4.84
N SER A 298 -7.04 -28.87 3.58
CA SER A 298 -6.56 -29.70 2.48
C SER A 298 -5.81 -28.87 1.46
N VAL A 299 -4.78 -29.44 0.86
CA VAL A 299 -4.04 -28.91 -0.27
C VAL A 299 -3.64 -30.06 -1.18
N ASN A 300 -3.85 -29.90 -2.48
CA ASN A 300 -3.32 -30.78 -3.47
C ASN A 300 -2.04 -30.17 -4.05
N ILE A 301 -0.90 -30.83 -3.86
CA ILE A 301 0.40 -30.43 -4.41
C ILE A 301 0.63 -31.24 -5.69
N PRO A 302 0.67 -30.59 -6.87
CA PRO A 302 0.82 -31.29 -8.13
C PRO A 302 2.22 -31.85 -8.34
N ASP A 303 2.33 -32.84 -9.25
CA ASP A 303 3.61 -33.49 -9.60
C ASP A 303 4.62 -32.56 -10.30
N SER A 304 4.21 -31.36 -10.70
CA SER A 304 5.08 -30.30 -11.21
C SER A 304 5.95 -29.64 -10.15
N VAL A 305 5.51 -29.66 -8.87
CA VAL A 305 6.22 -29.01 -7.78
C VAL A 305 7.52 -29.75 -7.45
N THR A 306 8.62 -29.01 -7.46
CA THR A 306 9.97 -29.53 -7.13
C THR A 306 10.55 -28.91 -5.87
N TYR A 307 10.00 -27.80 -5.37
CA TYR A 307 10.50 -27.03 -4.22
C TYR A 307 9.35 -26.56 -3.34
N ILE A 308 9.47 -26.78 -2.04
CA ILE A 308 8.60 -26.25 -1.00
C ILE A 308 9.48 -25.54 0.01
N GLY A 309 9.30 -24.21 0.19
CA GLY A 309 10.11 -23.33 1.03
C GLY A 309 9.90 -23.54 2.53
N ASP A 310 10.69 -22.82 3.32
CA ASP A 310 10.59 -22.85 4.77
C ASP A 310 9.20 -22.36 5.22
N GLU A 311 8.61 -23.02 6.21
CA GLU A 311 7.32 -22.68 6.80
C GLU A 311 6.16 -22.51 5.80
N ALA A 312 6.27 -23.07 4.58
CA ALA A 312 5.30 -22.82 3.51
C ALA A 312 3.85 -23.06 3.92
N PHE A 313 3.58 -24.07 4.79
CA PHE A 313 2.25 -24.39 5.34
C PHE A 313 2.26 -24.41 6.88
N PHE A 314 3.22 -23.72 7.53
CA PHE A 314 3.28 -23.69 8.98
C PHE A 314 2.02 -23.04 9.57
N GLY A 315 1.48 -23.64 10.62
CA GLY A 315 0.26 -23.16 11.30
C GLY A 315 -1.05 -23.42 10.54
N CYS A 316 -1.03 -24.19 9.45
CA CYS A 316 -2.24 -24.67 8.78
C CYS A 316 -2.86 -25.86 9.54
N LYS A 317 -4.18 -26.08 9.37
CA LYS A 317 -4.90 -27.25 9.92
C LYS A 317 -4.98 -28.43 8.95
N LEU A 318 -3.97 -28.63 8.12
CA LEU A 318 -3.99 -29.72 7.14
C LEU A 318 -4.19 -31.07 7.80
N THR A 319 -5.29 -31.74 7.47
CA THR A 319 -5.59 -33.10 8.00
C THR A 319 -4.78 -34.18 7.28
N SER A 320 -4.43 -33.93 6.03
CA SER A 320 -3.52 -34.75 5.24
C SER A 320 -2.84 -33.88 4.19
N VAL A 321 -1.60 -34.19 3.87
CA VAL A 321 -0.87 -33.61 2.74
C VAL A 321 -0.13 -34.72 2.03
N ASN A 322 -0.37 -34.83 0.73
CA ASN A 322 0.39 -35.72 -0.14
C ASN A 322 1.51 -34.88 -0.79
N ILE A 323 2.76 -35.28 -0.51
CA ILE A 323 3.94 -34.64 -1.11
C ILE A 323 4.39 -35.55 -2.24
N PRO A 324 4.32 -35.09 -3.50
CA PRO A 324 4.69 -35.90 -4.64
C PRO A 324 6.19 -36.21 -4.67
N ASP A 325 6.57 -37.31 -5.33
CA ASP A 325 7.97 -37.74 -5.46
C ASP A 325 8.85 -36.76 -6.29
N SER A 326 8.22 -35.84 -7.02
CA SER A 326 8.87 -34.75 -7.76
C SER A 326 9.56 -33.72 -6.86
N VAL A 327 9.10 -33.56 -5.60
CA VAL A 327 9.62 -32.60 -4.67
C VAL A 327 11.03 -32.96 -4.24
N LYS A 328 12.01 -32.13 -4.63
CA LYS A 328 13.45 -32.32 -4.36
C LYS A 328 13.89 -31.60 -3.08
N TYR A 329 13.20 -30.53 -2.68
CA TYR A 329 13.51 -29.74 -1.51
C TYR A 329 12.25 -29.45 -0.70
N ILE A 330 12.35 -29.64 0.62
CA ILE A 330 11.35 -29.26 1.59
C ILE A 330 12.05 -28.47 2.68
N GLY A 331 11.69 -27.23 2.86
CA GLY A 331 12.25 -26.29 3.80
C GLY A 331 11.95 -26.63 5.27
N TRP A 332 12.60 -25.87 6.13
CA TRP A 332 12.42 -26.01 7.58
C TRP A 332 10.98 -25.70 7.97
N GLN A 333 10.37 -26.55 8.79
CA GLN A 333 8.98 -26.44 9.26
C GLN A 333 7.92 -26.27 8.15
N ALA A 334 8.23 -26.59 6.91
CA ALA A 334 7.33 -26.37 5.77
C ALA A 334 5.90 -26.92 5.98
N ILE A 335 5.76 -28.02 6.73
CA ILE A 335 4.49 -28.70 7.03
C ILE A 335 4.37 -29.04 8.54
N LEU A 336 5.06 -28.29 9.40
CA LEU A 336 4.99 -28.50 10.85
C LEU A 336 3.65 -28.03 11.40
N ASP A 337 3.18 -28.68 12.46
CA ASP A 337 1.87 -28.46 13.12
C ASP A 337 0.65 -28.78 12.26
N CYS A 338 0.84 -29.46 11.12
CA CYS A 338 -0.26 -30.08 10.39
C CYS A 338 -0.62 -31.43 11.04
N PRO A 339 -1.85 -31.63 11.57
CA PRO A 339 -2.20 -32.85 12.30
C PRO A 339 -2.24 -34.13 11.47
N GLY A 340 -2.18 -34.04 10.15
CA GLY A 340 -2.25 -35.18 9.22
C GLY A 340 -0.92 -35.66 8.68
N LYS A 341 0.04 -36.05 9.53
CA LYS A 341 1.37 -36.48 9.11
C LYS A 341 1.35 -37.82 8.36
N SER A 342 1.52 -37.82 7.04
CA SER A 342 2.21 -38.88 6.34
C SER A 342 3.67 -38.45 6.14
N GLN A 343 4.55 -38.85 7.08
CA GLN A 343 5.98 -38.54 7.00
C GLN A 343 6.66 -39.44 5.97
N LYS A 344 7.00 -38.90 4.81
CA LYS A 344 8.27 -39.25 4.15
C LYS A 344 9.20 -38.06 4.32
N ARG A 345 9.96 -38.02 5.44
CA ARG A 345 11.06 -37.10 5.61
C ARG A 345 12.15 -37.46 4.59
N LYS A 346 12.28 -36.69 3.53
CA LYS A 346 13.56 -36.50 2.86
C LYS A 346 14.06 -35.11 3.25
N ILE A 347 14.83 -35.05 4.34
CA ILE A 347 15.66 -33.89 4.65
C ILE A 347 16.89 -34.02 3.76
N TYR A 348 17.05 -33.13 2.81
CA TYR A 348 18.33 -32.94 2.14
C TYR A 348 19.05 -31.78 2.82
N LYS A 349 20.27 -32.09 3.32
CA LYS A 349 21.22 -31.12 3.88
C LYS A 349 21.79 -30.22 2.78
#